data_108fc8c031a2d2c1a5b040a098837758
#
_entry.id   108fc8c031a2d2c1a5b040a098837758
#
_cell.length_a   1.000
_cell.length_b   1.000
_cell.length_c   1.000
_cell.angle_alpha   90.00
_cell.angle_beta   90.00
_cell.angle_gamma   90.00
#
_symmetry.space_group_name_H-M   'P 1'
#
loop_
_entity.id
_entity.type
_entity.pdbx_description
1 polymer ?
#
loop_
_entity_poly.entity_id
_entity_poly.type
_entity_poly.pdbx_seq_one_letter_code
_entity_poly.pdbx_strand_id
1 'polypeptide(L)'
;MTGLTQADAPRTGERQYHIGLERGELAEYVLLVGDPGRVAKVAARWDSIELERTNREITTATGTHQGMRISCMSTGMGTDNVEIVLAEVMEITDQPTLVRIGSSGALQPEIALGDLIVSIGAVRLENTTDFYVHPGYPAIAHRDVVWALEAACRQLGVRYHVGLTATASGFYAPQGRAMRTLPVRYPELADELRRQRVANLEMESSALFVLAHLAGLRSGTVCAAYAQRTDGTFLEGAAKEAAEARCIDAGLAGIHLLWQVDTDGGDTLARRGGLIDQSAGSSQPLSGDDAGH
;
A
#
# COMPACT_ATOMS: atom_id res chain seq x y z
N MET A 1 2.02 1.37 -41.51
CA MET A 1 1.36 0.91 -40.28
C MET A 1 0.30 1.93 -39.92
N THR A 2 -0.97 1.54 -39.87
CA THR A 2 -2.06 2.44 -39.51
C THR A 2 -1.90 2.71 -38.00
N GLY A 3 -1.63 3.93 -37.59
CA GLY A 3 -1.41 4.32 -36.19
C GLY A 3 -2.69 4.25 -35.35
N LEU A 4 -3.48 3.18 -35.50
CA LEU A 4 -4.73 2.92 -34.82
C LEU A 4 -4.58 1.69 -33.91
N THR A 5 -4.95 1.84 -32.64
CA THR A 5 -5.06 0.79 -31.64
C THR A 5 -6.53 0.60 -31.26
N GLN A 6 -6.87 -0.49 -30.53
CA GLN A 6 -8.21 -0.69 -30.04
C GLN A 6 -8.54 0.30 -28.91
N ALA A 7 -9.73 0.88 -28.93
CA ALA A 7 -10.14 1.86 -27.91
C ALA A 7 -10.23 1.25 -26.51
N ASP A 8 -10.62 -0.03 -26.41
CA ASP A 8 -10.77 -0.74 -25.14
C ASP A 8 -9.44 -1.24 -24.56
N ALA A 9 -8.36 -1.25 -25.34
CA ALA A 9 -7.02 -1.63 -24.88
C ALA A 9 -5.97 -0.72 -25.55
N PRO A 10 -5.90 0.55 -25.17
CA PRO A 10 -5.01 1.52 -25.81
C PRO A 10 -3.54 1.16 -25.52
N ARG A 11 -2.72 1.22 -26.57
CA ARG A 11 -1.27 0.95 -26.51
C ARG A 11 -0.48 1.89 -27.40
N THR A 12 0.77 2.07 -27.05
CA THR A 12 1.76 2.76 -27.89
C THR A 12 2.80 1.73 -28.34
N GLY A 13 2.57 1.11 -29.48
CA GLY A 13 3.31 -0.09 -29.91
C GLY A 13 2.97 -1.28 -29.00
N GLU A 14 3.99 -1.92 -28.42
CA GLU A 14 3.82 -3.02 -27.45
C GLU A 14 3.59 -2.52 -26.02
N ARG A 15 3.72 -1.20 -25.77
CA ARG A 15 3.68 -0.60 -24.43
C ARG A 15 2.28 -0.18 -24.03
N GLN A 16 1.98 -0.29 -22.76
CA GLN A 16 0.77 0.25 -22.15
C GLN A 16 0.73 1.77 -22.30
N TYR A 17 -0.46 2.31 -22.48
CA TYR A 17 -0.65 3.70 -22.87
C TYR A 17 -0.26 4.71 -21.78
N HIS A 18 -0.63 4.43 -20.50
CA HIS A 18 -0.37 5.35 -19.40
C HIS A 18 0.97 5.08 -18.72
N ILE A 19 1.27 3.83 -18.35
CA ILE A 19 2.53 3.51 -17.65
C ILE A 19 3.73 3.46 -18.59
N GLY A 20 3.51 3.31 -19.90
CA GLY A 20 4.58 3.33 -20.91
C GLY A 20 5.51 2.12 -20.86
N LEU A 21 5.10 1.03 -20.20
CA LEU A 21 5.88 -0.20 -20.02
C LEU A 21 5.32 -1.35 -20.86
N GLU A 22 6.17 -2.32 -21.13
CA GLU A 22 5.83 -3.60 -21.75
C GLU A 22 6.23 -4.77 -20.87
N ARG A 23 5.76 -5.98 -21.23
CA ARG A 23 6.04 -7.21 -20.49
C ARG A 23 7.56 -7.42 -20.34
N GLY A 24 8.00 -7.72 -19.11
CA GLY A 24 9.40 -7.92 -18.75
C GLY A 24 10.11 -6.66 -18.23
N GLU A 25 9.56 -5.45 -18.44
CA GLU A 25 10.14 -4.20 -17.92
C GLU A 25 9.78 -3.93 -16.45
N LEU A 26 8.72 -4.55 -15.92
CA LEU A 26 8.32 -4.45 -14.51
C LEU A 26 8.69 -5.73 -13.76
N ALA A 27 9.12 -5.59 -12.50
CA ALA A 27 9.36 -6.72 -11.60
C ALA A 27 8.06 -7.25 -11.00
N GLU A 28 8.09 -8.46 -10.40
CA GLU A 28 6.95 -9.01 -9.65
C GLU A 28 6.76 -8.35 -8.27
N TYR A 29 7.81 -7.77 -7.71
CA TYR A 29 7.75 -7.03 -6.44
C TYR A 29 7.76 -5.54 -6.73
N VAL A 30 6.63 -4.87 -6.49
CA VAL A 30 6.41 -3.48 -6.90
C VAL A 30 6.09 -2.59 -5.71
N LEU A 31 6.89 -1.56 -5.52
CA LEU A 31 6.58 -0.46 -4.61
C LEU A 31 5.79 0.60 -5.37
N LEU A 32 4.66 1.03 -4.81
CA LEU A 32 3.81 2.08 -5.35
C LEU A 32 3.94 3.34 -4.51
N VAL A 33 4.13 4.48 -5.15
CA VAL A 33 4.27 5.79 -4.50
C VAL A 33 3.35 6.81 -5.18
N GLY A 34 2.79 7.75 -4.43
CA GLY A 34 1.97 8.81 -5.02
C GLY A 34 2.78 9.87 -5.76
N ASP A 35 3.94 10.24 -5.19
CA ASP A 35 4.82 11.28 -5.71
C ASP A 35 5.87 10.69 -6.68
N PRO A 36 5.92 11.11 -7.96
CA PRO A 36 6.94 10.67 -8.91
C PRO A 36 8.37 10.91 -8.42
N GLY A 37 8.61 11.99 -7.68
CA GLY A 37 9.93 12.30 -7.11
C GLY A 37 10.40 11.30 -6.05
N ARG A 38 9.49 10.51 -5.48
CA ARG A 38 9.84 9.47 -4.51
C ARG A 38 10.45 8.23 -5.17
N VAL A 39 10.16 7.98 -6.45
CA VAL A 39 10.73 6.84 -7.19
C VAL A 39 12.25 6.87 -7.15
N ALA A 40 12.87 8.01 -7.46
CA ALA A 40 14.32 8.16 -7.40
C ALA A 40 14.89 7.97 -5.98
N LYS A 41 14.15 8.41 -4.95
CA LYS A 41 14.56 8.22 -3.54
C LYS A 41 14.54 6.75 -3.13
N VAL A 42 13.61 5.97 -3.64
CA VAL A 42 13.54 4.52 -3.45
C VAL A 42 14.67 3.83 -4.21
N ALA A 43 14.83 4.13 -5.50
CA ALA A 43 15.84 3.54 -6.35
C ALA A 43 17.29 3.83 -5.89
N ALA A 44 17.52 4.98 -5.24
CA ALA A 44 18.81 5.31 -4.63
C ALA A 44 19.27 4.35 -3.51
N ARG A 45 18.40 3.43 -3.04
CA ARG A 45 18.71 2.40 -2.03
C ARG A 45 18.99 1.03 -2.64
N TRP A 46 18.97 0.93 -3.96
CA TRP A 46 19.15 -0.33 -4.69
C TRP A 46 20.60 -0.56 -5.07
N ASP A 47 20.92 -1.82 -5.36
CA ASP A 47 22.25 -2.23 -5.80
C ASP A 47 22.52 -1.80 -7.25
N SER A 48 21.48 -1.84 -8.11
CA SER A 48 21.54 -1.46 -9.51
C SER A 48 20.19 -1.01 -10.04
N ILE A 49 20.19 -0.21 -11.09
CA ILE A 49 19.01 0.21 -11.85
C ILE A 49 19.13 -0.37 -13.26
N GLU A 50 18.10 -1.10 -13.70
CA GLU A 50 17.99 -1.71 -15.03
C GLU A 50 17.24 -0.80 -16.01
N LEU A 51 16.20 -0.11 -15.50
CA LEU A 51 15.29 0.73 -16.25
C LEU A 51 14.86 1.94 -15.44
N GLU A 52 14.84 3.10 -16.08
CA GLU A 52 14.09 4.27 -15.64
C GLU A 52 13.23 4.76 -16.77
N ARG A 53 11.96 5.00 -16.51
CA ARG A 53 11.01 5.50 -17.50
C ARG A 53 10.01 6.44 -16.88
N THR A 54 9.75 7.53 -17.60
CA THR A 54 8.64 8.43 -17.31
C THR A 54 7.73 8.51 -18.51
N ASN A 55 6.45 8.26 -18.31
CA ASN A 55 5.42 8.49 -19.31
C ASN A 55 4.27 9.22 -18.63
N ARG A 56 3.89 10.37 -19.15
CA ARG A 56 2.94 11.29 -18.50
C ARG A 56 3.42 11.63 -17.08
N GLU A 57 2.56 11.49 -16.08
CA GLU A 57 2.86 11.69 -14.65
C GLU A 57 3.40 10.43 -13.94
N ILE A 58 3.52 9.32 -14.67
CA ILE A 58 3.95 8.04 -14.11
C ILE A 58 5.44 7.84 -14.36
N THR A 59 6.18 7.71 -13.29
CA THR A 59 7.61 7.39 -13.30
C THR A 59 7.83 6.00 -12.73
N THR A 60 8.61 5.19 -13.42
CA THR A 60 8.97 3.83 -12.99
C THR A 60 10.48 3.67 -13.00
N ALA A 61 11.03 3.05 -11.97
CA ALA A 61 12.36 2.47 -11.96
C ALA A 61 12.25 0.96 -11.71
N THR A 62 13.08 0.17 -12.38
CA THR A 62 13.24 -1.27 -12.15
C THR A 62 14.73 -1.55 -11.95
N GLY A 63 15.05 -2.44 -11.01
CA GLY A 63 16.43 -2.75 -10.69
C GLY A 63 16.55 -3.90 -9.70
N THR A 64 17.66 -3.95 -8.96
CA THR A 64 17.95 -5.00 -7.98
C THR A 64 18.21 -4.40 -6.61
N HIS A 65 17.60 -4.95 -5.57
CA HIS A 65 17.81 -4.62 -4.16
C HIS A 65 18.09 -5.87 -3.35
N GLN A 66 19.29 -6.02 -2.83
CA GLN A 66 19.74 -7.18 -2.05
C GLN A 66 19.42 -8.53 -2.75
N GLY A 67 19.71 -8.60 -4.05
CA GLY A 67 19.45 -9.78 -4.88
C GLY A 67 18.02 -9.94 -5.40
N MET A 68 17.06 -9.19 -4.89
CA MET A 68 15.67 -9.18 -5.35
C MET A 68 15.49 -8.23 -6.53
N ARG A 69 14.92 -8.71 -7.66
CA ARG A 69 14.48 -7.80 -8.72
C ARG A 69 13.22 -7.07 -8.26
N ILE A 70 13.24 -5.75 -8.32
CA ILE A 70 12.21 -4.87 -7.76
C ILE A 70 11.90 -3.72 -8.70
N SER A 71 10.66 -3.26 -8.67
CA SER A 71 10.26 -1.99 -9.31
C SER A 71 9.68 -1.02 -8.28
N CYS A 72 9.85 0.27 -8.56
CA CYS A 72 9.10 1.33 -7.89
C CYS A 72 8.41 2.17 -8.95
N MET A 73 7.10 2.38 -8.78
CA MET A 73 6.27 3.10 -9.74
C MET A 73 5.45 4.17 -9.03
N SER A 74 5.41 5.38 -9.59
CA SER A 74 4.45 6.39 -9.15
C SER A 74 3.05 6.10 -9.70
N THR A 75 2.03 6.34 -8.88
CA THR A 75 0.64 6.27 -9.32
C THR A 75 0.03 7.65 -9.57
N GLY A 76 0.69 8.73 -9.10
CA GLY A 76 0.00 9.99 -8.91
C GLY A 76 -0.89 9.95 -7.67
N MET A 77 -1.84 10.88 -7.57
CA MET A 77 -2.76 11.01 -6.42
C MET A 77 -4.15 10.48 -6.76
N GLY A 78 -4.72 9.73 -5.82
CA GLY A 78 -6.13 9.33 -5.85
C GLY A 78 -6.38 7.95 -6.47
N THR A 79 -7.58 7.46 -6.21
CA THR A 79 -8.01 6.10 -6.58
C THR A 79 -8.15 5.91 -8.08
N ASP A 80 -8.52 6.94 -8.83
CA ASP A 80 -8.67 6.89 -10.28
C ASP A 80 -7.32 6.59 -10.97
N ASN A 81 -6.25 7.24 -10.50
CA ASN A 81 -4.92 6.98 -10.99
C ASN A 81 -4.41 5.57 -10.60
N VAL A 82 -4.72 5.13 -9.38
CA VAL A 82 -4.39 3.76 -8.95
C VAL A 82 -5.08 2.72 -9.84
N GLU A 83 -6.33 2.94 -10.19
CA GLU A 83 -7.09 2.06 -11.08
C GLU A 83 -6.41 1.92 -12.44
N ILE A 84 -6.08 3.04 -13.09
CA ILE A 84 -5.39 3.06 -14.39
C ILE A 84 -4.06 2.30 -14.31
N VAL A 85 -3.25 2.61 -13.30
CA VAL A 85 -1.93 1.98 -13.11
C VAL A 85 -2.06 0.47 -12.89
N LEU A 86 -2.98 0.03 -12.01
CA LEU A 86 -3.14 -1.38 -11.71
C LEU A 86 -3.68 -2.16 -12.92
N ALA A 87 -4.65 -1.61 -13.65
CA ALA A 87 -5.19 -2.24 -14.85
C ALA A 87 -4.06 -2.52 -15.87
N GLU A 88 -3.20 -1.52 -16.13
CA GLU A 88 -2.10 -1.69 -17.08
C GLU A 88 -0.95 -2.56 -16.54
N VAL A 89 -0.68 -2.54 -15.22
CA VAL A 89 0.30 -3.43 -14.58
C VAL A 89 -0.12 -4.89 -14.74
N MET A 90 -1.39 -5.22 -14.54
CA MET A 90 -1.92 -6.59 -14.68
C MET A 90 -1.85 -7.11 -16.12
N GLU A 91 -1.79 -6.24 -17.12
CA GLU A 91 -1.61 -6.62 -18.52
C GLU A 91 -0.17 -7.07 -18.86
N ILE A 92 0.81 -6.64 -18.06
CA ILE A 92 2.24 -6.87 -18.34
C ILE A 92 2.95 -7.73 -17.30
N THR A 93 2.28 -8.04 -16.17
CA THR A 93 2.79 -8.91 -15.09
C THR A 93 1.72 -9.92 -14.71
N ASP A 94 2.12 -11.12 -14.26
CA ASP A 94 1.15 -12.17 -13.96
C ASP A 94 0.71 -12.18 -12.48
N GLN A 95 1.65 -12.09 -11.52
CA GLN A 95 1.37 -12.19 -10.08
C GLN A 95 2.15 -11.15 -9.24
N PRO A 96 2.01 -9.85 -9.52
CA PRO A 96 2.78 -8.86 -8.78
C PRO A 96 2.32 -8.76 -7.31
N THR A 97 3.30 -8.58 -6.43
CA THR A 97 3.08 -8.16 -5.04
C THR A 97 3.22 -6.65 -4.97
N LEU A 98 2.17 -5.97 -4.54
CA LEU A 98 2.03 -4.52 -4.61
C LEU A 98 2.08 -3.91 -3.21
N VAL A 99 3.10 -3.12 -2.91
CA VAL A 99 3.23 -2.45 -1.60
C VAL A 99 3.26 -0.94 -1.79
N ARG A 100 2.26 -0.25 -1.25
CA ARG A 100 2.21 1.20 -1.28
C ARG A 100 3.02 1.80 -0.14
N ILE A 101 3.86 2.77 -0.48
CA ILE A 101 4.58 3.65 0.46
C ILE A 101 3.99 5.06 0.33
N GLY A 102 3.29 5.51 1.36
CA GLY A 102 2.51 6.74 1.31
C GLY A 102 2.79 7.74 2.42
N SER A 103 2.09 8.86 2.34
CA SER A 103 1.93 9.83 3.41
C SER A 103 0.44 9.97 3.76
N SER A 104 0.15 10.29 5.00
CA SER A 104 -1.23 10.37 5.48
C SER A 104 -1.41 11.41 6.58
N GLY A 105 -2.68 11.69 6.92
CA GLY A 105 -3.05 12.46 8.09
C GLY A 105 -3.54 11.54 9.21
N ALA A 106 -2.84 11.50 10.34
CA ALA A 106 -3.23 10.75 11.52
C ALA A 106 -4.52 11.29 12.13
N LEU A 107 -5.40 10.39 12.55
CA LEU A 107 -6.70 10.72 13.16
C LEU A 107 -6.73 10.43 14.67
N GLN A 108 -5.84 9.58 15.17
CA GLN A 108 -5.79 9.21 16.57
C GLN A 108 -4.70 10.03 17.30
N PRO A 109 -4.97 10.56 18.50
CA PRO A 109 -4.02 11.41 19.23
C PRO A 109 -2.73 10.68 19.65
N GLU A 110 -2.80 9.35 19.78
CA GLU A 110 -1.63 8.52 20.10
C GLU A 110 -0.65 8.33 18.93
N ILE A 111 -1.04 8.65 17.70
CA ILE A 111 -0.19 8.58 16.51
C ILE A 111 0.56 9.89 16.37
N ALA A 112 1.85 9.90 16.65
CA ALA A 112 2.67 11.09 16.53
C ALA A 112 3.03 11.39 15.07
N LEU A 113 3.39 12.65 14.80
CA LEU A 113 3.95 13.02 13.49
C LEU A 113 5.23 12.22 13.21
N GLY A 114 5.30 11.65 12.02
CA GLY A 114 6.39 10.80 11.56
C GLY A 114 6.30 9.34 11.97
N ASP A 115 5.31 8.94 12.78
CA ASP A 115 5.01 7.52 13.02
C ASP A 115 4.54 6.87 11.71
N LEU A 116 4.75 5.56 11.59
CA LEU A 116 4.26 4.79 10.46
C LEU A 116 2.91 4.15 10.78
N ILE A 117 2.05 4.04 9.79
CA ILE A 117 0.77 3.36 9.90
C ILE A 117 0.73 2.23 8.85
N VAL A 118 0.63 0.99 9.31
CA VAL A 118 0.38 -0.19 8.48
C VAL A 118 -1.13 -0.41 8.41
N SER A 119 -1.67 -0.39 7.21
CA SER A 119 -3.12 -0.50 6.98
C SER A 119 -3.55 -1.96 6.86
N ILE A 120 -4.49 -2.41 7.70
CA ILE A 120 -5.11 -3.74 7.61
C ILE A 120 -6.33 -3.76 6.68
N GLY A 121 -6.86 -2.59 6.37
CA GLY A 121 -8.00 -2.38 5.50
C GLY A 121 -8.31 -0.90 5.37
N ALA A 122 -9.25 -0.55 4.49
CA ALA A 122 -9.61 0.83 4.25
C ALA A 122 -11.12 1.08 4.25
N VAL A 123 -11.53 2.20 4.84
CA VAL A 123 -12.86 2.76 4.65
C VAL A 123 -12.89 3.41 3.28
N ARG A 124 -13.83 2.97 2.43
CA ARG A 124 -14.00 3.46 1.07
C ARG A 124 -14.81 4.75 1.09
N LEU A 125 -14.13 5.92 0.96
CA LEU A 125 -14.75 7.24 0.80
C LEU A 125 -14.49 7.80 -0.60
N GLU A 126 -14.45 6.91 -1.58
CA GLU A 126 -14.21 7.13 -3.00
C GLU A 126 -15.27 6.39 -3.82
N ASN A 127 -15.31 6.59 -5.10
CA ASN A 127 -16.30 5.98 -5.98
C ASN A 127 -15.68 5.16 -7.14
N THR A 128 -14.36 5.14 -7.27
CA THR A 128 -13.67 4.37 -8.32
C THR A 128 -13.98 2.89 -8.19
N THR A 129 -13.91 2.35 -6.98
CA THR A 129 -14.19 0.93 -6.75
C THR A 129 -15.67 0.55 -6.81
N ASP A 130 -16.59 1.50 -6.82
CA ASP A 130 -18.03 1.23 -7.01
C ASP A 130 -18.35 0.72 -8.42
N PHE A 131 -17.46 0.95 -9.38
CA PHE A 131 -17.57 0.40 -10.73
C PHE A 131 -17.17 -1.10 -10.82
N TYR A 132 -16.52 -1.63 -9.77
CA TYR A 132 -16.05 -3.01 -9.72
C TYR A 132 -16.79 -3.87 -8.70
N VAL A 133 -17.19 -3.28 -7.56
CA VAL A 133 -17.83 -4.00 -6.46
C VAL A 133 -18.95 -3.18 -5.82
N HIS A 134 -19.88 -3.83 -5.13
CA HIS A 134 -20.94 -3.12 -4.41
C HIS A 134 -20.37 -2.33 -3.19
N PRO A 135 -21.09 -1.31 -2.66
CA PRO A 135 -20.59 -0.44 -1.59
C PRO A 135 -20.19 -1.16 -0.30
N GLY A 136 -20.82 -2.29 0.03
CA GLY A 136 -20.50 -3.09 1.22
C GLY A 136 -19.29 -4.03 1.05
N TYR A 137 -18.63 -4.03 -0.12
CA TYR A 137 -17.45 -4.87 -0.33
C TYR A 137 -16.25 -4.33 0.48
N PRO A 138 -15.56 -5.18 1.30
CA PRO A 138 -14.49 -4.70 2.15
C PRO A 138 -13.21 -4.46 1.36
N ALA A 139 -12.54 -3.34 1.61
CA ALA A 139 -11.19 -3.08 1.13
C ALA A 139 -10.18 -3.60 2.18
N ILE A 140 -9.60 -4.77 1.95
CA ILE A 140 -8.74 -5.48 2.91
C ILE A 140 -7.34 -5.65 2.33
N ALA A 141 -6.31 -5.31 3.12
CA ALA A 141 -4.93 -5.60 2.78
C ALA A 141 -4.65 -7.10 2.88
N HIS A 142 -3.69 -7.60 2.10
CA HIS A 142 -3.29 -8.99 2.18
C HIS A 142 -2.54 -9.26 3.49
N ARG A 143 -2.96 -10.30 4.23
CA ARG A 143 -2.43 -10.65 5.56
C ARG A 143 -0.90 -10.72 5.60
N ASP A 144 -0.29 -11.36 4.59
CA ASP A 144 1.16 -11.57 4.56
C ASP A 144 1.91 -10.25 4.34
N VAL A 145 1.34 -9.32 3.56
CA VAL A 145 1.92 -7.99 3.37
C VAL A 145 1.85 -7.17 4.65
N VAL A 146 0.72 -7.21 5.36
CA VAL A 146 0.58 -6.56 6.68
C VAL A 146 1.62 -7.11 7.65
N TRP A 147 1.73 -8.42 7.76
CA TRP A 147 2.72 -9.08 8.62
C TRP A 147 4.15 -8.67 8.28
N ALA A 148 4.51 -8.66 6.99
CA ALA A 148 5.86 -8.30 6.54
C ALA A 148 6.20 -6.84 6.85
N LEU A 149 5.25 -5.91 6.64
CA LEU A 149 5.44 -4.50 6.98
C LEU A 149 5.58 -4.28 8.48
N GLU A 150 4.79 -4.98 9.31
CA GLU A 150 4.95 -4.94 10.77
C GLU A 150 6.31 -5.49 11.21
N ALA A 151 6.73 -6.63 10.65
CA ALA A 151 8.02 -7.23 10.94
C ALA A 151 9.17 -6.29 10.57
N ALA A 152 9.08 -5.64 9.40
CA ALA A 152 10.04 -4.63 8.96
C ALA A 152 10.11 -3.44 9.92
N CYS A 153 8.97 -2.88 10.33
CA CYS A 153 8.93 -1.78 11.30
C CYS A 153 9.58 -2.17 12.64
N ARG A 154 9.31 -3.38 13.14
CA ARG A 154 9.96 -3.90 14.37
C ARG A 154 11.47 -4.06 14.21
N GLN A 155 11.91 -4.63 13.08
CA GLN A 155 13.34 -4.84 12.79
C GLN A 155 14.10 -3.52 12.69
N LEU A 156 13.49 -2.50 12.11
CA LEU A 156 14.06 -1.16 11.96
C LEU A 156 13.98 -0.33 13.26
N GLY A 157 13.27 -0.80 14.28
CA GLY A 157 13.07 -0.06 15.53
C GLY A 157 12.27 1.23 15.34
N VAL A 158 11.45 1.33 14.28
CA VAL A 158 10.62 2.50 14.01
C VAL A 158 9.27 2.40 14.72
N ARG A 159 8.76 3.52 15.23
CA ARG A 159 7.44 3.55 15.83
C ARG A 159 6.37 3.41 14.75
N TYR A 160 5.45 2.47 14.95
CA TYR A 160 4.36 2.21 14.02
C TYR A 160 3.06 1.86 14.73
N HIS A 161 1.97 1.97 13.98
CA HIS A 161 0.62 1.60 14.39
C HIS A 161 0.01 0.70 13.32
N VAL A 162 -0.92 -0.15 13.71
CA VAL A 162 -1.67 -1.02 12.81
C VAL A 162 -3.15 -0.68 12.95
N GLY A 163 -3.83 -0.44 11.84
CA GLY A 163 -5.23 -0.04 11.93
C GLY A 163 -5.91 0.16 10.58
N LEU A 164 -7.16 0.62 10.65
CA LEU A 164 -7.92 1.00 9.47
C LEU A 164 -7.48 2.37 8.95
N THR A 165 -7.36 2.46 7.65
CA THR A 165 -7.15 3.71 6.90
C THR A 165 -8.49 4.19 6.34
N ALA A 166 -8.70 5.48 6.15
CA ALA A 166 -9.79 5.97 5.31
C ALA A 166 -9.21 6.53 4.01
N THR A 167 -9.71 6.04 2.88
CA THR A 167 -9.32 6.50 1.55
C THR A 167 -10.38 7.44 0.99
N ALA A 168 -10.01 8.70 0.81
CA ALA A 168 -10.91 9.74 0.29
C ALA A 168 -10.51 10.17 -1.12
N SER A 169 -11.49 10.44 -1.99
CA SER A 169 -11.26 10.86 -3.38
C SER A 169 -10.80 12.32 -3.53
N GLY A 170 -10.18 12.89 -2.51
CA GLY A 170 -9.61 14.24 -2.55
C GLY A 170 -8.99 14.64 -1.23
N PHE A 171 -8.16 15.69 -1.27
CA PHE A 171 -7.36 16.13 -0.12
C PHE A 171 -8.12 17.15 0.78
N TYR A 172 -8.94 18.01 0.20
CA TYR A 172 -9.61 19.08 0.93
C TYR A 172 -11.00 18.68 1.43
N ALA A 173 -12.06 18.99 0.69
CA ALA A 173 -13.44 18.73 1.10
C ALA A 173 -13.72 17.25 1.40
N PRO A 174 -13.24 16.27 0.61
CA PRO A 174 -13.43 14.84 0.92
C PRO A 174 -12.77 14.36 2.21
N GLN A 175 -11.85 15.14 2.76
CA GLN A 175 -11.23 14.90 4.07
C GLN A 175 -11.67 15.89 5.16
N GLY A 176 -12.77 16.60 4.94
CA GLY A 176 -13.34 17.56 5.90
C GLY A 176 -12.49 18.82 6.13
N ARG A 177 -11.56 19.17 5.22
CA ARG A 177 -10.74 20.38 5.36
C ARG A 177 -11.51 21.63 4.94
N ALA A 178 -11.54 22.62 5.82
CA ALA A 178 -12.17 23.90 5.52
C ALA A 178 -11.49 24.62 4.35
N MET A 179 -12.31 25.21 3.48
CA MET A 179 -11.88 25.99 2.31
C MET A 179 -12.46 27.39 2.40
N ARG A 180 -11.69 28.38 1.93
CA ARG A 180 -12.14 29.78 1.95
C ARG A 180 -13.34 30.06 1.03
N THR A 181 -13.39 29.38 -0.12
CA THR A 181 -14.34 29.69 -1.20
C THR A 181 -15.26 28.53 -1.57
N LEU A 182 -14.89 27.31 -1.21
CA LEU A 182 -15.68 26.13 -1.53
C LEU A 182 -16.34 25.57 -0.27
N PRO A 183 -17.66 25.35 -0.25
CA PRO A 183 -18.36 24.78 0.90
C PRO A 183 -17.94 23.31 1.08
N VAL A 184 -17.73 22.89 2.32
CA VAL A 184 -17.45 21.51 2.69
C VAL A 184 -18.73 20.88 3.22
N ARG A 185 -19.20 19.81 2.59
CA ARG A 185 -20.44 19.13 2.95
C ARG A 185 -20.35 18.41 4.30
N TYR A 186 -19.20 17.81 4.58
CA TYR A 186 -18.96 16.99 5.78
C TYR A 186 -17.72 17.50 6.54
N PRO A 187 -17.81 18.68 7.19
CA PRO A 187 -16.65 19.26 7.90
C PRO A 187 -16.21 18.42 9.10
N GLU A 188 -17.13 17.65 9.71
CA GLU A 188 -16.89 16.80 10.89
C GLU A 188 -16.36 15.40 10.53
N LEU A 189 -16.07 15.11 9.26
CA LEU A 189 -15.71 13.77 8.79
C LEU A 189 -14.47 13.22 9.51
N ALA A 190 -13.44 14.04 9.73
CA ALA A 190 -12.24 13.59 10.43
C ALA A 190 -12.54 13.19 11.89
N ASP A 191 -13.41 13.91 12.58
CA ASP A 191 -13.85 13.59 13.95
C ASP A 191 -14.75 12.36 13.99
N GLU A 192 -15.60 12.18 12.99
CA GLU A 192 -16.41 10.97 12.85
C GLU A 192 -15.53 9.73 12.70
N LEU A 193 -14.59 9.74 11.76
CA LEU A 193 -13.65 8.66 11.53
C LEU A 193 -12.76 8.39 12.76
N ARG A 194 -12.36 9.44 13.47
CA ARG A 194 -11.62 9.30 14.74
C ARG A 194 -12.43 8.55 15.79
N ARG A 195 -13.71 8.89 15.97
CA ARG A 195 -14.62 8.17 16.89
C ARG A 195 -14.84 6.71 16.48
N GLN A 196 -14.74 6.41 15.17
CA GLN A 196 -14.79 5.05 14.61
C GLN A 196 -13.44 4.32 14.70
N ARG A 197 -12.43 4.90 15.37
CA ARG A 197 -11.09 4.32 15.55
C ARG A 197 -10.30 4.13 14.25
N VAL A 198 -10.61 4.87 13.20
CA VAL A 198 -9.79 4.91 11.99
C VAL A 198 -8.46 5.59 12.31
N ALA A 199 -7.34 5.00 11.88
CA ALA A 199 -6.00 5.46 12.24
C ALA A 199 -5.59 6.72 11.45
N ASN A 200 -5.85 6.74 10.15
CA ASN A 200 -5.39 7.80 9.26
C ASN A 200 -6.27 8.00 8.04
N LEU A 201 -6.05 9.11 7.34
CA LEU A 201 -6.64 9.49 6.05
C LEU A 201 -5.56 9.56 4.97
N GLU A 202 -5.82 8.96 3.82
CA GLU A 202 -5.02 9.03 2.58
C GLU A 202 -5.94 8.92 1.36
N MET A 203 -5.42 8.63 0.16
CA MET A 203 -6.21 8.81 -1.07
C MET A 203 -6.18 7.59 -2.03
N GLU A 204 -5.54 6.44 -1.71
CA GLU A 204 -5.27 5.38 -2.70
C GLU A 204 -5.52 3.95 -2.20
N SER A 205 -5.41 3.69 -0.90
CA SER A 205 -5.34 2.31 -0.36
C SER A 205 -6.59 1.48 -0.62
N SER A 206 -7.79 2.06 -0.60
CA SER A 206 -9.01 1.27 -0.84
C SER A 206 -9.06 0.70 -2.26
N ALA A 207 -8.72 1.52 -3.26
CA ALA A 207 -8.66 1.06 -4.64
C ALA A 207 -7.59 -0.02 -4.83
N LEU A 208 -6.38 0.21 -4.27
CA LEU A 208 -5.32 -0.80 -4.30
C LEU A 208 -5.79 -2.14 -3.72
N PHE A 209 -6.43 -2.13 -2.55
CA PHE A 209 -6.86 -3.36 -1.88
C PHE A 209 -7.97 -4.07 -2.62
N VAL A 210 -8.99 -3.34 -3.07
CA VAL A 210 -10.12 -3.94 -3.80
C VAL A 210 -9.67 -4.52 -5.13
N LEU A 211 -8.95 -3.76 -5.94
CA LEU A 211 -8.55 -4.20 -7.28
C LEU A 211 -7.53 -5.36 -7.21
N ALA A 212 -6.54 -5.28 -6.31
CA ALA A 212 -5.61 -6.38 -6.10
C ALA A 212 -6.33 -7.65 -5.62
N HIS A 213 -7.28 -7.53 -4.68
CA HIS A 213 -8.05 -8.69 -4.20
C HIS A 213 -8.89 -9.34 -5.30
N LEU A 214 -9.56 -8.55 -6.15
CA LEU A 214 -10.31 -9.07 -7.30
C LEU A 214 -9.43 -9.82 -8.30
N ALA A 215 -8.18 -9.38 -8.45
CA ALA A 215 -7.20 -10.01 -9.32
C ALA A 215 -6.44 -11.18 -8.65
N GLY A 216 -6.72 -11.50 -7.39
CA GLY A 216 -6.01 -12.54 -6.64
C GLY A 216 -4.57 -12.18 -6.29
N LEU A 217 -4.24 -10.89 -6.23
CA LEU A 217 -2.91 -10.36 -5.96
C LEU A 217 -2.72 -10.00 -4.49
N ARG A 218 -1.47 -9.96 -4.04
CA ARG A 218 -1.10 -9.48 -2.72
C ARG A 218 -0.89 -7.97 -2.73
N SER A 219 -1.53 -7.26 -1.82
CA SER A 219 -1.31 -5.82 -1.66
C SER A 219 -1.35 -5.37 -0.21
N GLY A 220 -0.65 -4.28 0.08
CA GLY A 220 -0.64 -3.64 1.38
C GLY A 220 -0.14 -2.20 1.31
N THR A 221 -0.28 -1.48 2.43
CA THR A 221 0.10 -0.07 2.52
C THR A 221 0.79 0.22 3.84
N VAL A 222 1.87 1.00 3.77
CA VAL A 222 2.45 1.70 4.90
C VAL A 222 2.52 3.20 4.58
N CYS A 223 2.05 4.03 5.51
CA CYS A 223 2.06 5.49 5.38
C CYS A 223 2.77 6.14 6.56
N ALA A 224 3.54 7.19 6.30
CA ALA A 224 4.03 8.07 7.36
C ALA A 224 2.96 9.12 7.71
N ALA A 225 2.79 9.40 9.00
CA ALA A 225 1.92 10.47 9.49
C ALA A 225 2.57 11.83 9.23
N TYR A 226 2.18 12.53 8.17
CA TYR A 226 2.65 13.87 7.86
C TYR A 226 1.82 14.96 8.53
N ALA A 227 0.57 14.69 8.80
CA ALA A 227 -0.34 15.58 9.50
C ALA A 227 -0.92 14.89 10.74
N GLN A 228 -1.13 15.65 11.81
CA GLN A 228 -1.97 15.24 12.94
C GLN A 228 -3.28 16.04 12.85
N ARG A 229 -4.39 15.33 12.64
CA ARG A 229 -5.68 15.95 12.37
C ARG A 229 -6.42 16.44 13.63
N THR A 230 -5.97 16.00 14.82
CA THR A 230 -6.57 16.38 16.09
C THR A 230 -6.10 17.76 16.58
N ASP A 231 -4.89 18.16 16.24
CA ASP A 231 -4.30 19.45 16.64
C ASP A 231 -3.92 20.35 15.46
N GLY A 232 -4.10 19.85 14.22
CA GLY A 232 -3.85 20.61 12.99
C GLY A 232 -2.38 20.78 12.63
N THR A 233 -1.45 20.02 13.26
CA THR A 233 -0.01 20.12 12.98
C THR A 233 0.38 19.36 11.72
N PHE A 234 1.48 19.79 11.08
CA PHE A 234 1.98 19.20 9.83
C PHE A 234 3.51 19.20 9.80
N LEU A 235 4.10 18.12 9.29
CA LEU A 235 5.56 18.00 9.14
C LEU A 235 6.08 18.84 7.98
N GLU A 236 7.21 19.54 8.24
CA GLU A 236 7.93 20.33 7.24
C GLU A 236 9.43 20.03 7.27
N GLY A 237 10.12 20.41 6.19
CA GLY A 237 11.58 20.36 6.08
C GLY A 237 12.18 19.00 6.44
N ALA A 238 13.27 18.99 7.17
CA ALA A 238 14.03 17.78 7.52
C ALA A 238 13.21 16.72 8.28
N ALA A 239 12.23 17.12 9.09
CA ALA A 239 11.37 16.17 9.80
C ALA A 239 10.47 15.37 8.84
N LYS A 240 9.95 16.03 7.81
CA LYS A 240 9.17 15.39 6.74
C LYS A 240 10.05 14.43 5.92
N GLU A 241 11.25 14.85 5.55
CA GLU A 241 12.22 14.02 4.82
C GLU A 241 12.62 12.77 5.63
N ALA A 242 12.87 12.93 6.92
CA ALA A 242 13.17 11.81 7.81
C ALA A 242 12.00 10.83 7.95
N ALA A 243 10.75 11.31 8.01
CA ALA A 243 9.56 10.46 8.05
C ALA A 243 9.36 9.70 6.73
N GLU A 244 9.60 10.37 5.60
CA GLU A 244 9.58 9.74 4.28
C GLU A 244 10.65 8.64 4.16
N ALA A 245 11.88 8.91 4.59
CA ALA A 245 12.97 7.95 4.55
C ALA A 245 12.63 6.69 5.36
N ARG A 246 12.13 6.83 6.60
CA ARG A 246 11.68 5.69 7.41
C ARG A 246 10.57 4.88 6.75
N CYS A 247 9.62 5.56 6.08
CA CYS A 247 8.54 4.88 5.37
C CYS A 247 9.04 4.10 4.15
N ILE A 248 9.98 4.66 3.41
CA ILE A 248 10.65 3.98 2.29
C ILE A 248 11.40 2.74 2.81
N ASP A 249 12.20 2.90 3.87
CA ASP A 249 13.00 1.81 4.43
C ASP A 249 12.11 0.67 4.95
N ALA A 250 10.98 0.99 5.61
CA ALA A 250 10.01 0.01 6.06
C ALA A 250 9.32 -0.73 4.89
N GLY A 251 8.95 -0.01 3.83
CA GLY A 251 8.36 -0.61 2.63
C GLY A 251 9.34 -1.53 1.91
N LEU A 252 10.60 -1.10 1.74
CA LEU A 252 11.67 -1.92 1.14
C LEU A 252 11.96 -3.17 1.96
N ALA A 253 12.13 -3.04 3.27
CA ALA A 253 12.38 -4.19 4.14
C ALA A 253 11.20 -5.16 4.16
N GLY A 254 9.95 -4.64 4.16
CA GLY A 254 8.74 -5.47 4.15
C GLY A 254 8.60 -6.27 2.85
N ILE A 255 8.76 -5.63 1.70
CA ILE A 255 8.64 -6.34 0.41
C ILE A 255 9.81 -7.31 0.19
N HIS A 256 11.01 -6.98 0.65
CA HIS A 256 12.16 -7.88 0.61
C HIS A 256 11.94 -9.12 1.49
N LEU A 257 11.35 -8.97 2.68
CA LEU A 257 11.00 -10.09 3.55
C LEU A 257 9.98 -11.03 2.87
N LEU A 258 8.99 -10.49 2.14
CA LEU A 258 8.07 -11.32 1.35
C LEU A 258 8.79 -12.11 0.28
N TRP A 259 9.70 -11.47 -0.46
CA TRP A 259 10.52 -12.16 -1.46
C TRP A 259 11.37 -13.29 -0.86
N GLN A 260 12.01 -13.07 0.28
CA GLN A 260 12.76 -14.11 0.99
C GLN A 260 11.89 -15.30 1.36
N VAL A 261 10.68 -15.04 1.88
CA VAL A 261 9.73 -16.11 2.23
C VAL A 261 9.28 -16.88 1.00
N ASP A 262 8.99 -16.21 -0.10
CA ASP A 262 8.55 -16.82 -1.35
C ASP A 262 9.68 -17.67 -1.99
N THR A 263 10.93 -17.21 -1.92
CA THR A 263 12.11 -17.95 -2.45
C THR A 263 12.52 -19.14 -1.58
N ASP A 264 12.32 -19.05 -0.26
CA ASP A 264 12.63 -20.14 0.68
C ASP A 264 11.57 -21.28 0.69
N GLY A 265 10.63 -21.28 -0.26
CA GLY A 265 9.64 -22.35 -0.47
C GLY A 265 8.29 -22.15 0.20
N GLY A 266 7.88 -20.92 0.42
CA GLY A 266 6.47 -20.52 0.66
C GLY A 266 5.80 -20.98 1.99
N ASP A 267 6.31 -22.02 2.64
CA ASP A 267 5.74 -22.63 3.85
C ASP A 267 6.18 -21.90 5.15
N THR A 268 6.99 -20.86 5.00
CA THR A 268 7.68 -20.20 6.13
C THR A 268 6.79 -19.25 6.90
N LEU A 269 5.75 -18.64 6.28
CA LEU A 269 4.82 -17.77 7.01
C LEU A 269 3.91 -18.58 7.95
N ALA A 270 3.43 -19.72 7.49
CA ALA A 270 2.70 -20.66 8.35
C ALA A 270 3.58 -21.21 9.48
N ARG A 271 4.86 -21.51 9.20
CA ARG A 271 5.82 -21.99 10.19
C ARG A 271 6.35 -20.91 11.13
N ARG A 272 6.56 -19.67 10.67
CA ARG A 272 6.99 -18.55 11.51
C ARG A 272 5.85 -17.98 12.37
N GLY A 273 4.60 -18.07 11.92
CA GLY A 273 3.42 -17.85 12.74
C GLY A 273 3.26 -18.91 13.84
N GLY A 274 3.74 -20.14 13.63
CA GLY A 274 3.78 -21.22 14.60
C GLY A 274 4.94 -21.11 15.60
N LEU A 275 5.96 -20.30 15.38
CA LEU A 275 7.07 -20.10 16.32
C LEU A 275 6.71 -19.24 17.54
N ILE A 276 5.51 -18.65 17.59
CA ILE A 276 5.02 -17.98 18.80
C ILE A 276 4.38 -18.96 19.78
N ASP A 277 4.09 -20.21 19.37
CA ASP A 277 3.29 -21.16 20.21
C ASP A 277 3.99 -22.50 20.53
N GLN A 278 5.29 -22.64 20.36
CA GLN A 278 5.99 -23.85 20.83
C GLN A 278 6.50 -23.75 22.29
N SER A 279 6.20 -22.69 23.02
CA SER A 279 6.48 -22.57 24.46
C SER A 279 5.25 -22.72 25.36
N ALA A 280 4.05 -22.94 24.83
CA ALA A 280 2.84 -23.22 25.60
C ALA A 280 2.43 -24.70 25.42
N GLY A 281 2.88 -25.48 26.38
CA GLY A 281 2.33 -26.72 26.91
C GLY A 281 1.61 -27.71 25.97
N SER A 282 2.19 -28.89 25.84
CA SER A 282 1.54 -30.15 25.51
C SER A 282 0.19 -30.32 26.24
N SER A 283 -0.92 -30.04 25.56
CA SER A 283 -2.21 -30.56 26.01
C SER A 283 -2.38 -31.97 25.43
N GLN A 284 -2.43 -32.96 26.35
CA GLN A 284 -2.81 -34.34 26.04
C GLN A 284 -4.20 -34.39 25.38
N PRO A 285 -4.44 -35.33 24.46
CA PRO A 285 -5.79 -35.57 23.99
C PRO A 285 -6.65 -36.14 25.09
N LEU A 286 -7.83 -35.57 25.30
CA LEU A 286 -8.89 -36.14 26.13
C LEU A 286 -9.30 -37.47 25.52
N SER A 287 -8.95 -38.58 26.19
CA SER A 287 -9.48 -39.89 25.94
C SER A 287 -10.95 -39.89 26.36
N GLY A 288 -11.85 -39.93 25.41
CA GLY A 288 -13.25 -40.24 25.65
C GLY A 288 -13.43 -41.75 25.64
N ASP A 289 -13.66 -42.32 26.80
CA ASP A 289 -14.41 -43.56 26.97
C ASP A 289 -15.14 -43.40 28.28
N ASP A 290 -16.42 -43.28 28.25
CA ASP A 290 -17.31 -44.15 29.05
C ASP A 290 -18.75 -44.05 28.55
N ALA A 291 -19.20 -45.19 28.04
CA ALA A 291 -20.61 -45.49 27.88
C ALA A 291 -21.17 -45.99 29.24
N GLY A 292 -22.40 -45.61 29.52
CA GLY A 292 -23.10 -46.37 30.56
C GLY A 292 -24.23 -45.60 31.27
N HIS A 293 -25.42 -45.96 30.88
CA HIS A 293 -26.76 -45.85 31.48
C HIS A 293 -27.61 -44.65 31.16
#